data_e574fe6ffdffab1b6a85d92457e57034
#
_entry.id   e574fe6ffdffab1b6a85d92457e57034
#
_cell.length_a   1.000
_cell.length_b   1.000
_cell.length_c   1.000
_cell.angle_alpha   90.00
_cell.angle_beta   90.00
_cell.angle_gamma   90.00
#
_symmetry.space_group_name_H-M   'P 1'
#
loop_
_entity.id
_entity.type
_entity.pdbx_description
1 polymer ?
#
loop_
_entity_poly.entity_id
_entity_poly.type
_entity_poly.pdbx_seq_one_letter_code
_entity_poly.pdbx_strand_id
1 'polypeptide(L)'
;MSNIRSYLKEKEKRNAGQQPDFSKQIKKHRMSIFYRTALAVFLIIAIVVVLYIQDRNKVYTQMSQISTVPRQEISGVRDLGLDGKVVSYSNDGISCMDSKGNAIWNQTYEMQNPMIAVCRDVLAVADYNGRNVYVMNSEKKLGEISTNMPVHYICVAANGVVLTVQEDSKVTWINMYDSQGKELVSIPTRMNDTGYPSAVSLSDNAKLVAVSYTYVEAGQLQTRVAFYNFGAVGENQIDHLVAGYNYTDTFIPYIHFINDNTAFAAADNQVILYKGGEVPETHMLRLIDEEIQAVYTSDKYIGLVYFNSDLESTYRLSVMDIQGEEIVSIPFELQSISDAGIIFGEDVITIYNEQKCMVYNISGRLKYSGTFEKAVRTMIPVSGQFRYVLVTADSIDVVELK
;
A
#
# COMPACT_ATOMS: atom_id res chain seq x y z
N MET A 1 -56.41 53.59 67.40
CA MET A 1 -55.13 53.53 66.65
C MET A 1 -54.62 52.06 66.39
N SER A 2 -55.51 51.07 66.38
CA SER A 2 -55.05 49.65 66.16
C SER A 2 -55.17 49.12 64.71
N ASN A 3 -55.91 49.86 63.84
CA ASN A 3 -56.22 49.37 62.48
C ASN A 3 -55.11 49.62 61.39
N ILE A 4 -54.21 50.57 61.66
CA ILE A 4 -53.18 50.85 60.66
C ILE A 4 -52.01 49.90 60.76
N ARG A 5 -51.60 49.41 61.95
CA ARG A 5 -50.55 48.45 62.13
C ARG A 5 -50.92 47.05 61.61
N SER A 6 -52.17 46.65 61.72
CA SER A 6 -52.64 45.36 61.13
C SER A 6 -52.66 45.43 59.59
N TYR A 7 -53.13 46.58 59.03
CA TYR A 7 -53.11 46.73 57.59
C TYR A 7 -51.71 46.79 56.98
N LEU A 8 -50.78 47.44 57.65
CA LEU A 8 -49.37 47.49 57.20
C LEU A 8 -48.72 46.10 57.32
N LYS A 9 -48.96 45.34 58.39
CA LYS A 9 -48.49 43.95 58.49
C LYS A 9 -49.09 43.00 57.42
N GLU A 10 -50.33 43.23 57.06
CA GLU A 10 -50.99 42.43 56.04
C GLU A 10 -50.53 42.79 54.62
N LYS A 11 -50.23 44.10 54.38
CA LYS A 11 -49.63 44.58 53.17
C LYS A 11 -48.17 44.12 53.01
N GLU A 12 -47.38 44.09 54.09
CA GLU A 12 -46.02 43.54 54.12
C GLU A 12 -46.04 42.03 53.84
N LYS A 13 -46.99 41.25 54.44
CA LYS A 13 -47.15 39.84 54.16
C LYS A 13 -47.54 39.55 52.70
N ARG A 14 -48.42 40.37 52.13
CA ARG A 14 -48.78 40.27 50.71
C ARG A 14 -47.61 40.58 49.79
N ASN A 15 -46.83 41.57 50.09
CA ASN A 15 -45.66 41.96 49.32
C ASN A 15 -44.47 40.98 49.49
N ALA A 16 -44.33 40.36 50.66
CA ALA A 16 -43.31 39.31 50.91
C ALA A 16 -43.63 38.00 50.18
N GLY A 17 -44.96 37.75 49.91
CA GLY A 17 -45.37 36.56 49.18
C GLY A 17 -45.34 36.72 47.66
N GLN A 18 -44.99 37.89 47.13
CA GLN A 18 -44.97 38.22 45.71
C GLN A 18 -43.61 38.67 45.17
N GLN A 19 -42.55 38.56 45.93
CA GLN A 19 -41.23 38.76 45.31
C GLN A 19 -40.99 37.60 44.34
N PRO A 20 -40.92 37.86 43.03
CA PRO A 20 -40.59 36.80 42.08
C PRO A 20 -39.21 36.27 42.41
N ASP A 21 -39.11 34.98 42.58
CA ASP A 21 -37.84 34.28 42.82
C ASP A 21 -36.96 34.41 41.58
N PHE A 22 -36.27 35.54 41.45
CA PHE A 22 -35.41 35.89 40.33
C PHE A 22 -34.33 34.82 40.12
N SER A 23 -33.89 34.13 41.18
CA SER A 23 -32.89 33.08 41.06
C SER A 23 -33.43 31.85 40.31
N LYS A 24 -34.70 31.49 40.55
CA LYS A 24 -35.39 30.43 39.80
C LYS A 24 -35.67 30.83 38.36
N GLN A 25 -36.05 32.08 38.10
CA GLN A 25 -36.25 32.58 36.75
C GLN A 25 -34.96 32.63 35.95
N ILE A 26 -33.84 33.07 36.55
CA ILE A 26 -32.52 33.09 35.93
C ILE A 26 -32.03 31.68 35.66
N LYS A 27 -32.20 30.71 36.58
CA LYS A 27 -31.87 29.31 36.36
C LYS A 27 -32.70 28.72 35.21
N LYS A 28 -34.02 28.97 35.17
CA LYS A 28 -34.91 28.51 34.10
C LYS A 28 -34.53 29.10 32.73
N HIS A 29 -34.14 30.36 32.70
CA HIS A 29 -33.68 31.03 31.46
C HIS A 29 -32.34 30.47 31.00
N ARG A 30 -31.36 30.32 31.89
CA ARG A 30 -30.05 29.68 31.57
C ARG A 30 -30.20 28.23 31.09
N MET A 31 -31.06 27.44 31.75
CA MET A 31 -31.42 26.12 31.28
C MET A 31 -32.06 26.11 29.90
N SER A 32 -32.99 27.03 29.66
CA SER A 32 -33.64 27.19 28.33
C SER A 32 -32.64 27.55 27.24
N ILE A 33 -31.69 28.45 27.52
CA ILE A 33 -30.60 28.79 26.59
C ILE A 33 -29.72 27.55 26.38
N PHE A 34 -29.32 26.87 27.46
CA PHE A 34 -28.50 25.65 27.37
C PHE A 34 -29.17 24.59 26.51
N TYR A 35 -30.48 24.29 26.70
CA TYR A 35 -31.17 23.30 25.86
C TYR A 35 -31.30 23.76 24.41
N ARG A 36 -31.51 25.05 24.14
CA ARG A 36 -31.56 25.56 22.76
C ARG A 36 -30.20 25.48 22.07
N THR A 37 -29.12 25.82 22.76
CA THR A 37 -27.74 25.66 22.22
C THR A 37 -27.35 24.19 22.05
N ALA A 38 -27.68 23.34 23.02
CA ALA A 38 -27.46 21.91 22.90
C ALA A 38 -28.24 21.30 21.73
N LEU A 39 -29.50 21.69 21.54
CA LEU A 39 -30.30 21.26 20.39
C LEU A 39 -29.73 21.76 19.05
N ALA A 40 -29.26 23.00 18.98
CA ALA A 40 -28.64 23.54 17.77
C ALA A 40 -27.35 22.78 17.42
N VAL A 41 -26.50 22.52 18.42
CA VAL A 41 -25.27 21.71 18.24
C VAL A 41 -25.60 20.29 17.78
N PHE A 42 -26.60 19.67 18.40
CA PHE A 42 -27.07 18.32 18.00
C PHE A 42 -27.56 18.29 16.54
N LEU A 43 -28.35 19.29 16.12
CA LEU A 43 -28.81 19.40 14.74
C LEU A 43 -27.66 19.60 13.76
N ILE A 44 -26.65 20.41 14.10
CA ILE A 44 -25.45 20.59 13.26
C ILE A 44 -24.70 19.24 13.13
N ILE A 45 -24.49 18.55 14.24
CA ILE A 45 -23.85 17.22 14.23
C ILE A 45 -24.67 16.23 13.38
N ALA A 46 -25.99 16.22 13.54
CA ALA A 46 -26.87 15.34 12.75
C ALA A 46 -26.77 15.65 11.24
N ILE A 47 -26.74 16.94 10.85
CA ILE A 47 -26.56 17.34 9.45
C ILE A 47 -25.20 16.88 8.94
N VAL A 48 -24.12 17.10 9.69
CA VAL A 48 -22.77 16.64 9.31
C VAL A 48 -22.72 15.12 9.13
N VAL A 49 -23.34 14.39 10.05
CA VAL A 49 -23.42 12.90 9.95
C VAL A 49 -24.22 12.48 8.72
N VAL A 50 -25.34 13.13 8.42
CA VAL A 50 -26.13 12.82 7.22
C VAL A 50 -25.34 13.11 5.95
N LEU A 51 -24.68 14.26 5.86
CA LEU A 51 -23.83 14.60 4.72
C LEU A 51 -22.68 13.62 4.56
N TYR A 52 -22.03 13.24 5.65
CA TYR A 52 -20.98 12.22 5.66
C TYR A 52 -21.48 10.86 5.17
N ILE A 53 -22.67 10.42 5.63
CA ILE A 53 -23.28 9.15 5.18
C ILE A 53 -23.66 9.23 3.70
N GLN A 54 -24.19 10.37 3.24
CA GLN A 54 -24.53 10.57 1.82
C GLN A 54 -23.30 10.50 0.93
N ASP A 55 -22.22 11.19 1.30
CA ASP A 55 -20.95 11.15 0.57
C ASP A 55 -20.35 9.73 0.56
N ARG A 56 -20.36 9.09 1.72
CA ARG A 56 -19.88 7.70 1.84
C ARG A 56 -20.73 6.67 1.06
N ASN A 57 -22.00 6.99 0.78
CA ASN A 57 -22.91 6.13 0.02
C ASN A 57 -23.01 6.51 -1.46
N LYS A 58 -22.36 7.58 -1.89
CA LYS A 58 -22.38 8.00 -3.30
C LYS A 58 -21.82 6.90 -4.19
N VAL A 59 -22.56 6.53 -5.23
CA VAL A 59 -22.15 5.63 -6.30
C VAL A 59 -21.93 6.49 -7.54
N TYR A 60 -20.84 6.24 -8.21
CA TYR A 60 -20.47 6.95 -9.44
C TYR A 60 -20.97 6.14 -10.65
N THR A 61 -21.45 6.83 -11.66
CA THR A 61 -22.04 6.19 -12.84
C THR A 61 -21.23 6.42 -14.10
N GLN A 62 -20.32 7.39 -14.06
CA GLN A 62 -19.54 7.78 -15.24
C GLN A 62 -18.08 8.03 -14.86
N MET A 63 -17.21 7.71 -15.80
CA MET A 63 -15.81 8.10 -15.79
C MET A 63 -15.65 9.23 -16.81
N SER A 64 -15.42 10.45 -16.31
CA SER A 64 -15.32 11.64 -17.16
C SER A 64 -13.87 11.94 -17.46
N GLN A 65 -13.54 12.09 -18.73
CA GLN A 65 -12.23 12.51 -19.18
C GLN A 65 -12.02 14.01 -18.90
N ILE A 66 -10.89 14.34 -18.24
CA ILE A 66 -10.50 15.71 -17.93
C ILE A 66 -9.54 16.24 -19.00
N SER A 67 -8.55 15.42 -19.37
CA SER A 67 -7.56 15.76 -20.38
C SER A 67 -7.03 14.50 -21.05
N THR A 68 -6.57 14.68 -22.29
CA THR A 68 -5.91 13.62 -23.10
C THR A 68 -4.61 14.17 -23.67
N VAL A 69 -3.58 13.37 -23.59
CA VAL A 69 -2.29 13.61 -24.24
C VAL A 69 -2.03 12.45 -25.18
N PRO A 70 -1.90 12.68 -26.51
CA PRO A 70 -1.55 11.62 -27.43
C PRO A 70 -0.12 11.16 -27.20
N ARG A 71 0.11 9.84 -27.32
CA ARG A 71 1.46 9.24 -27.31
C ARG A 71 1.64 8.36 -28.53
N GLN A 72 2.87 8.17 -28.94
CA GLN A 72 3.18 7.23 -30.00
C GLN A 72 3.12 5.81 -29.43
N GLU A 73 2.41 4.94 -30.13
CA GLU A 73 2.44 3.52 -29.79
C GLU A 73 3.80 2.91 -30.12
N ILE A 74 4.42 2.30 -29.15
CA ILE A 74 5.68 1.56 -29.29
C ILE A 74 5.44 0.14 -28.79
N SER A 75 5.77 -0.84 -29.64
CA SER A 75 5.61 -2.25 -29.30
C SER A 75 6.61 -2.65 -28.21
N GLY A 76 6.19 -3.52 -27.29
CA GLY A 76 7.05 -4.04 -26.20
C GLY A 76 7.26 -3.07 -25.04
N VAL A 77 6.67 -1.87 -25.06
CA VAL A 77 6.68 -0.95 -23.94
C VAL A 77 5.69 -1.41 -22.85
N ARG A 78 6.16 -1.42 -21.61
CA ARG A 78 5.36 -1.61 -20.40
C ARG A 78 5.29 -0.30 -19.64
N ASP A 79 4.17 -0.08 -18.95
CA ASP A 79 3.92 1.15 -18.21
C ASP A 79 3.66 0.83 -16.73
N LEU A 80 4.12 1.71 -15.84
CA LEU A 80 3.83 1.67 -14.40
C LEU A 80 3.67 3.09 -13.83
N GLY A 81 3.06 3.18 -12.66
CA GLY A 81 2.94 4.42 -11.91
C GLY A 81 4.10 4.64 -10.94
N LEU A 82 4.62 5.85 -10.87
CA LEU A 82 5.62 6.27 -9.90
C LEU A 82 5.25 7.66 -9.36
N ASP A 83 4.77 7.74 -8.14
CA ASP A 83 4.38 9.00 -7.51
C ASP A 83 3.43 9.85 -8.40
N GLY A 84 2.38 9.21 -8.94
CA GLY A 84 1.40 9.84 -9.83
C GLY A 84 1.90 10.18 -11.24
N LYS A 85 3.12 9.80 -11.59
CA LYS A 85 3.74 9.97 -12.91
C LYS A 85 3.71 8.65 -13.68
N VAL A 86 3.85 8.74 -14.99
CA VAL A 86 3.89 7.59 -15.89
C VAL A 86 5.36 7.23 -16.16
N VAL A 87 5.74 6.01 -15.83
CA VAL A 87 7.03 5.44 -16.22
C VAL A 87 6.77 4.40 -17.30
N SER A 88 7.42 4.56 -18.43
CA SER A 88 7.39 3.64 -19.57
C SER A 88 8.75 3.02 -19.79
N TYR A 89 8.82 1.69 -19.90
CA TYR A 89 10.07 0.97 -20.08
C TYR A 89 9.97 -0.15 -21.11
N SER A 90 11.07 -0.45 -21.73
CA SER A 90 11.24 -1.50 -22.72
C SER A 90 12.63 -2.13 -22.59
N ASN A 91 13.04 -2.93 -23.57
CA ASN A 91 14.38 -3.47 -23.67
C ASN A 91 15.43 -2.39 -24.00
N ASP A 92 15.01 -1.25 -24.58
CA ASP A 92 15.91 -0.21 -25.10
C ASP A 92 16.04 1.00 -24.17
N GLY A 93 15.23 1.08 -23.13
CA GLY A 93 15.28 2.20 -22.18
C GLY A 93 14.05 2.34 -21.31
N ILE A 94 14.13 3.37 -20.46
CA ILE A 94 13.08 3.75 -19.51
C ILE A 94 12.92 5.27 -19.50
N SER A 95 11.72 5.76 -19.40
CA SER A 95 11.40 7.19 -19.33
C SER A 95 10.31 7.49 -18.33
N CYS A 96 10.33 8.69 -17.77
CA CYS A 96 9.30 9.20 -16.89
C CYS A 96 8.69 10.47 -17.46
N MET A 97 7.37 10.57 -17.39
CA MET A 97 6.63 11.76 -17.82
C MET A 97 5.50 12.08 -16.83
N ASP A 98 5.11 13.34 -16.80
CA ASP A 98 3.96 13.78 -16.02
C ASP A 98 2.63 13.43 -16.72
N SER A 99 1.50 13.64 -16.02
CA SER A 99 0.15 13.42 -16.56
C SER A 99 -0.23 14.36 -17.71
N LYS A 100 0.62 15.37 -18.03
CA LYS A 100 0.46 16.28 -19.15
C LYS A 100 1.32 15.89 -20.35
N GLY A 101 2.08 14.77 -20.24
CA GLY A 101 2.98 14.28 -21.28
C GLY A 101 4.33 14.97 -21.34
N ASN A 102 4.68 15.83 -20.37
CA ASN A 102 6.00 16.44 -20.34
C ASN A 102 7.00 15.41 -19.84
N ALA A 103 8.08 15.21 -20.62
CA ALA A 103 9.17 14.33 -20.22
C ALA A 103 9.90 14.93 -19.01
N ILE A 104 10.14 14.10 -17.98
CA ILE A 104 10.90 14.48 -16.79
C ILE A 104 12.33 14.01 -16.94
N TRP A 105 12.53 12.73 -17.25
CA TRP A 105 13.81 12.13 -17.55
C TRP A 105 13.66 10.93 -18.49
N ASN A 106 14.76 10.54 -19.12
CA ASN A 106 14.88 9.30 -19.86
C ASN A 106 16.27 8.68 -19.62
N GLN A 107 16.34 7.36 -19.72
CA GLN A 107 17.56 6.58 -19.66
C GLN A 107 17.53 5.50 -20.74
N THR A 108 18.47 5.54 -21.65
CA THR A 108 18.67 4.49 -22.64
C THR A 108 19.55 3.38 -22.08
N TYR A 109 19.26 2.16 -22.46
CA TYR A 109 20.04 0.97 -22.13
C TYR A 109 19.72 -0.12 -23.18
N GLU A 110 20.46 -1.20 -23.15
CA GLU A 110 20.15 -2.43 -23.92
C GLU A 110 19.99 -3.56 -22.90
N MET A 111 18.79 -4.06 -22.69
CA MET A 111 18.43 -5.13 -21.77
C MET A 111 17.61 -6.18 -22.50
N GLN A 112 17.78 -7.46 -22.14
CA GLN A 112 16.98 -8.54 -22.71
C GLN A 112 15.72 -8.81 -21.89
N ASN A 113 15.86 -8.80 -20.57
CA ASN A 113 14.79 -9.06 -19.61
C ASN A 113 14.83 -8.04 -18.47
N PRO A 114 14.35 -6.80 -18.69
CA PRO A 114 14.40 -5.77 -17.67
C PRO A 114 13.53 -6.13 -16.47
N MET A 115 14.14 -6.13 -15.30
CA MET A 115 13.50 -6.26 -13.98
C MET A 115 13.37 -4.88 -13.38
N ILE A 116 12.22 -4.60 -12.75
CA ILE A 116 11.97 -3.35 -12.04
C ILE A 116 11.62 -3.62 -10.59
N ALA A 117 12.21 -2.86 -9.70
CA ALA A 117 11.82 -2.74 -8.30
C ALA A 117 11.40 -1.29 -8.02
N VAL A 118 10.35 -1.13 -7.22
CA VAL A 118 9.81 0.17 -6.84
C VAL A 118 9.63 0.22 -5.33
N CYS A 119 10.02 1.34 -4.73
CA CYS A 119 9.75 1.67 -3.35
C CYS A 119 9.41 3.16 -3.26
N ARG A 120 8.16 3.49 -2.93
CA ARG A 120 7.62 4.86 -2.90
C ARG A 120 7.83 5.60 -4.22
N ASP A 121 8.66 6.63 -4.24
CA ASP A 121 8.99 7.43 -5.43
C ASP A 121 10.31 7.04 -6.09
N VAL A 122 10.95 5.96 -5.63
CA VAL A 122 12.22 5.45 -6.16
C VAL A 122 11.98 4.15 -6.92
N LEU A 123 12.67 4.00 -8.04
CA LEU A 123 12.72 2.76 -8.81
C LEU A 123 14.17 2.38 -9.15
N ALA A 124 14.39 1.09 -9.28
CA ALA A 124 15.60 0.53 -9.86
C ALA A 124 15.24 -0.37 -11.04
N VAL A 125 16.05 -0.33 -12.12
CA VAL A 125 15.92 -1.23 -13.26
C VAL A 125 17.25 -1.92 -13.54
N ALA A 126 17.21 -3.23 -13.76
CA ALA A 126 18.36 -4.06 -14.11
C ALA A 126 17.94 -5.13 -15.12
N ASP A 127 18.89 -5.61 -15.91
CA ASP A 127 18.67 -6.77 -16.76
C ASP A 127 18.86 -8.07 -15.95
N TYR A 128 17.98 -9.04 -16.12
CA TYR A 128 18.21 -10.38 -15.62
C TYR A 128 19.45 -10.98 -16.29
N ASN A 129 20.40 -11.46 -15.50
CA ASN A 129 21.76 -11.82 -15.92
C ASN A 129 22.65 -10.67 -16.39
N GLY A 130 22.19 -9.44 -16.33
CA GLY A 130 23.00 -8.23 -16.56
C GLY A 130 23.85 -7.86 -15.34
N ARG A 131 24.60 -6.75 -15.48
CA ARG A 131 25.50 -6.24 -14.44
C ARG A 131 25.30 -4.78 -14.10
N ASN A 132 24.43 -4.09 -14.81
CA ASN A 132 24.14 -2.69 -14.56
C ASN A 132 22.75 -2.54 -13.97
N VAL A 133 22.66 -1.68 -12.94
CA VAL A 133 21.42 -1.28 -12.31
C VAL A 133 21.32 0.23 -12.36
N TYR A 134 20.26 0.75 -12.93
CA TYR A 134 19.97 2.18 -12.96
C TYR A 134 18.98 2.52 -11.87
N VAL A 135 19.28 3.56 -11.09
CA VAL A 135 18.45 4.01 -9.97
C VAL A 135 17.92 5.40 -10.28
N MET A 136 16.60 5.55 -10.22
CA MET A 136 15.90 6.80 -10.49
C MET A 136 14.85 7.06 -9.40
N ASN A 137 14.46 8.31 -9.27
CA ASN A 137 13.23 8.66 -8.58
C ASN A 137 12.24 9.34 -9.53
N SER A 138 11.10 9.76 -9.00
CA SER A 138 10.07 10.43 -9.80
C SER A 138 10.54 11.76 -10.44
N GLU A 139 11.71 12.31 -10.06
CA GLU A 139 12.23 13.61 -10.54
C GLU A 139 13.47 13.48 -11.41
N LYS A 140 14.36 12.50 -11.14
CA LYS A 140 15.66 12.42 -11.80
C LYS A 140 16.32 11.04 -11.67
N LYS A 141 17.37 10.80 -12.47
CA LYS A 141 18.32 9.70 -12.23
C LYS A 141 19.10 9.98 -10.95
N LEU A 142 19.14 9.00 -10.05
CA LEU A 142 19.94 9.04 -8.82
C LEU A 142 21.34 8.50 -9.04
N GLY A 143 21.51 7.45 -9.86
CA GLY A 143 22.80 6.91 -10.18
C GLY A 143 22.76 5.61 -10.97
N GLU A 144 23.92 4.96 -11.04
CA GLU A 144 24.14 3.71 -11.75
C GLU A 144 25.10 2.83 -10.96
N ILE A 145 24.75 1.54 -10.86
CA ILE A 145 25.53 0.54 -10.14
C ILE A 145 26.04 -0.45 -11.17
N SER A 146 27.35 -0.70 -11.19
CA SER A 146 27.95 -1.79 -11.99
C SER A 146 28.41 -2.90 -11.06
N THR A 147 27.81 -4.07 -11.20
CA THR A 147 28.11 -5.24 -10.37
C THR A 147 29.20 -6.11 -11.03
N ASN A 148 29.95 -6.84 -10.19
CA ASN A 148 30.97 -7.77 -10.67
C ASN A 148 30.39 -9.12 -11.18
N MET A 149 29.18 -9.46 -10.72
CA MET A 149 28.49 -10.70 -11.03
C MET A 149 27.11 -10.42 -11.64
N PRO A 150 26.54 -11.38 -12.40
CA PRO A 150 25.21 -11.22 -12.95
C PRO A 150 24.13 -11.03 -11.86
N VAL A 151 23.17 -10.15 -12.12
CA VAL A 151 22.07 -9.83 -11.24
C VAL A 151 20.86 -10.71 -11.58
N HIS A 152 20.32 -11.41 -10.59
CA HIS A 152 19.15 -12.26 -10.75
C HIS A 152 17.88 -11.67 -10.11
N TYR A 153 18.05 -10.81 -9.12
CA TYR A 153 16.93 -10.16 -8.46
C TYR A 153 17.36 -8.80 -7.88
N ILE A 154 16.44 -7.87 -7.81
CA ILE A 154 16.66 -6.53 -7.24
C ILE A 154 15.54 -6.14 -6.28
N CYS A 155 15.90 -5.44 -5.21
CA CYS A 155 15.01 -4.59 -4.40
C CYS A 155 15.59 -3.18 -4.35
N VAL A 156 14.74 -2.20 -4.10
CA VAL A 156 15.17 -0.82 -3.89
C VAL A 156 14.48 -0.26 -2.64
N ALA A 157 15.19 0.57 -1.90
CA ALA A 157 14.66 1.30 -0.75
C ALA A 157 14.33 2.76 -1.13
N ALA A 158 13.53 3.43 -0.31
CA ALA A 158 13.11 4.82 -0.56
C ALA A 158 14.28 5.83 -0.56
N ASN A 159 15.41 5.48 0.04
CA ASN A 159 16.63 6.29 0.02
C ASN A 159 17.56 6.00 -1.17
N GLY A 160 17.15 5.14 -2.12
CA GLY A 160 17.93 4.79 -3.30
C GLY A 160 18.96 3.68 -3.09
N VAL A 161 19.03 3.07 -1.92
CA VAL A 161 19.83 1.86 -1.70
C VAL A 161 19.22 0.71 -2.47
N VAL A 162 20.04 -0.05 -3.18
CA VAL A 162 19.61 -1.22 -3.95
C VAL A 162 20.20 -2.48 -3.34
N LEU A 163 19.35 -3.47 -3.15
CA LEU A 163 19.76 -4.84 -2.83
C LEU A 163 19.70 -5.65 -4.12
N THR A 164 20.72 -6.44 -4.37
CA THR A 164 20.82 -7.33 -5.52
C THR A 164 21.09 -8.76 -5.04
N VAL A 165 20.43 -9.72 -5.68
CA VAL A 165 20.84 -11.12 -5.60
C VAL A 165 21.68 -11.42 -6.84
N GLN A 166 22.91 -11.83 -6.62
CA GLN A 166 23.91 -12.10 -7.68
C GLN A 166 24.38 -13.55 -7.54
N GLU A 167 24.66 -14.17 -8.64
CA GLU A 167 25.10 -15.58 -8.63
C GLU A 167 26.44 -15.75 -9.33
N ASP A 168 27.34 -16.43 -8.64
CA ASP A 168 28.55 -17.06 -9.18
C ASP A 168 28.34 -18.57 -9.19
N SER A 169 29.11 -19.31 -9.92
CA SER A 169 28.96 -20.78 -10.18
C SER A 169 28.67 -21.65 -8.96
N LYS A 170 28.90 -21.18 -7.72
CA LYS A 170 28.74 -21.94 -6.48
C LYS A 170 28.17 -21.19 -5.30
N VAL A 171 28.10 -19.88 -5.41
CA VAL A 171 27.71 -18.98 -4.30
C VAL A 171 26.72 -17.97 -4.81
N THR A 172 25.63 -17.82 -4.10
CA THR A 172 24.69 -16.74 -4.30
C THR A 172 25.03 -15.62 -3.33
N TRP A 173 25.12 -14.41 -3.83
CA TRP A 173 25.47 -13.23 -3.05
C TRP A 173 24.27 -12.30 -2.92
N ILE A 174 24.02 -11.84 -1.72
CA ILE A 174 23.06 -10.78 -1.45
C ILE A 174 23.88 -9.53 -1.14
N ASN A 175 23.95 -8.61 -2.10
CA ASN A 175 24.74 -7.40 -1.99
C ASN A 175 23.86 -6.16 -1.92
N MET A 176 24.28 -5.20 -1.11
CA MET A 176 23.63 -3.87 -1.05
C MET A 176 24.61 -2.81 -1.56
N TYR A 177 24.06 -1.88 -2.33
CA TYR A 177 24.79 -0.76 -2.91
C TYR A 177 24.05 0.55 -2.63
N ASP A 178 24.78 1.63 -2.44
CA ASP A 178 24.17 2.96 -2.56
C ASP A 178 23.87 3.27 -4.04
N SER A 179 23.09 4.31 -4.28
CA SER A 179 22.71 4.72 -5.65
C SER A 179 23.88 5.09 -6.55
N GLN A 180 25.09 5.32 -5.98
CA GLN A 180 26.30 5.65 -6.72
C GLN A 180 27.18 4.42 -7.01
N GLY A 181 26.74 3.23 -6.62
CA GLY A 181 27.45 1.97 -6.86
C GLY A 181 28.49 1.59 -5.81
N LYS A 182 28.54 2.28 -4.68
CA LYS A 182 29.39 1.88 -3.57
C LYS A 182 28.74 0.68 -2.87
N GLU A 183 29.47 -0.44 -2.78
CA GLU A 183 29.04 -1.61 -2.02
C GLU A 183 29.01 -1.29 -0.52
N LEU A 184 27.86 -1.53 0.10
CA LEU A 184 27.60 -1.30 1.52
C LEU A 184 27.71 -2.61 2.30
N VAL A 185 27.19 -3.71 1.72
CA VAL A 185 27.07 -5.02 2.36
C VAL A 185 27.22 -6.11 1.32
N SER A 186 27.80 -7.23 1.73
CA SER A 186 27.91 -8.45 0.92
C SER A 186 27.71 -9.68 1.81
N ILE A 187 26.65 -10.45 1.55
CA ILE A 187 26.27 -11.66 2.28
C ILE A 187 26.41 -12.87 1.35
N PRO A 188 27.43 -13.73 1.54
CA PRO A 188 27.51 -14.97 0.79
C PRO A 188 26.52 -15.99 1.30
N THR A 189 25.79 -16.63 0.40
CA THR A 189 24.88 -17.74 0.72
C THR A 189 25.30 -18.98 -0.06
N ARG A 190 25.26 -20.15 0.57
CA ARG A 190 25.58 -21.43 -0.06
C ARG A 190 24.46 -22.41 0.18
N MET A 191 24.09 -23.17 -0.86
CA MET A 191 23.03 -24.16 -0.81
C MET A 191 23.16 -25.12 0.38
N ASN A 192 24.38 -25.55 0.68
CA ASN A 192 24.67 -26.56 1.73
C ASN A 192 24.69 -25.96 3.14
N ASP A 193 24.84 -24.64 3.28
CA ASP A 193 25.00 -23.98 4.59
C ASP A 193 23.73 -23.20 4.98
N THR A 194 23.30 -22.28 4.11
CA THR A 194 22.17 -21.39 4.37
C THR A 194 20.91 -21.76 3.59
N GLY A 195 21.03 -22.51 2.50
CA GLY A 195 19.98 -22.72 1.51
C GLY A 195 20.02 -21.70 0.35
N TYR A 196 19.10 -21.84 -0.60
CA TYR A 196 18.94 -20.95 -1.73
C TYR A 196 17.97 -19.81 -1.35
N PRO A 197 18.30 -18.53 -1.59
CA PRO A 197 17.41 -17.41 -1.32
C PRO A 197 16.25 -17.39 -2.34
N SER A 198 15.13 -17.94 -1.96
CA SER A 198 13.92 -18.05 -2.80
C SER A 198 13.13 -16.75 -2.89
N ALA A 199 13.21 -15.89 -1.86
CA ALA A 199 12.63 -14.56 -1.84
C ALA A 199 13.46 -13.64 -0.96
N VAL A 200 13.56 -12.36 -1.36
CA VAL A 200 14.32 -11.33 -0.65
C VAL A 200 13.53 -10.04 -0.65
N SER A 201 13.58 -9.32 0.45
CA SER A 201 12.96 -7.99 0.57
C SER A 201 13.82 -7.04 1.40
N LEU A 202 13.75 -5.77 1.06
CA LEU A 202 14.45 -4.67 1.71
C LEU A 202 13.42 -3.72 2.33
N SER A 203 13.64 -3.28 3.58
CA SER A 203 12.80 -2.26 4.20
C SER A 203 12.97 -0.89 3.53
N ASP A 204 11.96 -0.01 3.63
CA ASP A 204 11.95 1.30 2.98
C ASP A 204 13.16 2.16 3.35
N ASN A 205 13.65 2.04 4.58
CA ASN A 205 14.82 2.77 5.10
C ASN A 205 16.17 2.03 4.86
N ALA A 206 16.16 0.89 4.18
CA ALA A 206 17.30 0.03 3.90
C ALA A 206 18.03 -0.55 5.14
N LYS A 207 17.40 -0.57 6.32
CA LYS A 207 18.03 -1.10 7.53
C LYS A 207 17.81 -2.59 7.72
N LEU A 208 16.65 -3.10 7.30
CA LEU A 208 16.29 -4.52 7.44
C LEU A 208 16.24 -5.19 6.08
N VAL A 209 16.82 -6.38 6.02
CA VAL A 209 16.70 -7.32 4.90
C VAL A 209 16.04 -8.59 5.40
N ALA A 210 14.99 -9.03 4.73
CA ALA A 210 14.35 -10.31 4.95
C ALA A 210 14.71 -11.26 3.81
N VAL A 211 15.12 -12.48 4.14
CA VAL A 211 15.46 -13.52 3.16
C VAL A 211 14.73 -14.81 3.52
N SER A 212 14.02 -15.36 2.56
CA SER A 212 13.49 -16.72 2.63
C SER A 212 14.48 -17.68 2.00
N TYR A 213 15.11 -18.52 2.79
CA TYR A 213 16.04 -19.56 2.32
C TYR A 213 15.32 -20.90 2.23
N THR A 214 15.44 -21.56 1.09
CA THR A 214 14.87 -22.90 0.86
C THR A 214 15.99 -23.92 0.73
N TYR A 215 15.85 -25.04 1.43
CA TYR A 215 16.79 -26.14 1.41
C TYR A 215 16.08 -27.50 1.65
N VAL A 216 16.77 -28.60 1.41
CA VAL A 216 16.24 -29.94 1.68
C VAL A 216 17.07 -30.57 2.80
N GLU A 217 16.42 -30.98 3.88
CA GLU A 217 17.03 -31.68 5.00
C GLU A 217 16.30 -33.00 5.26
N ALA A 218 17.04 -34.09 5.35
CA ALA A 218 16.50 -35.45 5.53
C ALA A 218 15.38 -35.84 4.53
N GLY A 219 15.41 -35.26 3.31
CA GLY A 219 14.43 -35.52 2.26
C GLY A 219 13.14 -34.67 2.38
N GLN A 220 13.09 -33.76 3.32
CA GLN A 220 11.94 -32.81 3.50
C GLN A 220 12.36 -31.42 3.10
N LEU A 221 11.40 -30.70 2.52
CA LEU A 221 11.55 -29.28 2.22
C LEU A 221 11.56 -28.47 3.52
N GLN A 222 12.55 -27.60 3.64
CA GLN A 222 12.69 -26.68 4.76
C GLN A 222 12.77 -25.26 4.24
N THR A 223 12.14 -24.33 4.93
CA THR A 223 12.33 -22.91 4.69
C THR A 223 12.79 -22.23 5.97
N ARG A 224 13.81 -21.38 5.85
CA ARG A 224 14.25 -20.47 6.90
C ARG A 224 14.02 -19.04 6.46
N VAL A 225 13.23 -18.28 7.22
CA VAL A 225 13.16 -16.82 7.07
C VAL A 225 14.17 -16.20 8.01
N ALA A 226 15.14 -15.47 7.47
CA ALA A 226 16.18 -14.78 8.19
C ALA A 226 16.02 -13.27 8.04
N PHE A 227 16.24 -12.54 9.14
CA PHE A 227 16.24 -11.08 9.16
C PHE A 227 17.62 -10.56 9.53
N TYR A 228 18.15 -9.69 8.68
CA TYR A 228 19.42 -9.02 8.87
C TYR A 228 19.17 -7.54 9.16
N ASN A 229 19.93 -6.97 10.09
CA ASN A 229 19.82 -5.56 10.45
C ASN A 229 21.17 -4.86 10.21
N PHE A 230 21.20 -3.88 9.32
CA PHE A 230 22.38 -3.09 8.98
C PHE A 230 22.42 -1.72 9.70
N GLY A 231 21.62 -1.57 10.76
CA GLY A 231 21.71 -0.48 11.72
C GLY A 231 22.52 -0.90 12.96
N ALA A 232 22.54 -0.02 13.94
CA ALA A 232 23.35 -0.16 15.18
C ALA A 232 23.10 -1.48 15.96
N VAL A 233 21.89 -2.04 15.87
CA VAL A 233 21.57 -3.31 16.56
C VAL A 233 22.27 -4.48 15.89
N GLY A 234 22.26 -4.54 14.54
CA GLY A 234 22.88 -5.61 13.80
C GLY A 234 24.42 -5.54 13.76
N GLU A 235 25.01 -4.37 13.91
CA GLU A 235 26.48 -4.23 14.02
C GLU A 235 27.08 -5.04 15.18
N ASN A 236 26.28 -5.34 16.20
CA ASN A 236 26.68 -6.15 17.34
C ASN A 236 26.35 -7.63 17.21
N GLN A 237 25.78 -8.06 16.06
CA GLN A 237 25.42 -9.44 15.79
C GLN A 237 26.38 -10.09 14.78
N ILE A 238 26.55 -11.41 14.87
CA ILE A 238 27.33 -12.17 13.89
C ILE A 238 26.58 -12.09 12.55
N ASP A 239 27.28 -11.68 11.50
CA ASP A 239 26.76 -11.54 10.14
C ASP A 239 25.50 -10.66 10.04
N HIS A 240 25.30 -9.73 10.98
CA HIS A 240 24.12 -8.87 11.07
C HIS A 240 22.78 -9.60 11.25
N LEU A 241 22.78 -10.92 11.52
CA LEU A 241 21.59 -11.74 11.69
C LEU A 241 20.93 -11.42 13.04
N VAL A 242 19.69 -10.89 13.01
CA VAL A 242 18.95 -10.49 14.23
C VAL A 242 17.81 -11.44 14.56
N ALA A 243 17.24 -12.15 13.58
CA ALA A 243 16.19 -13.14 13.80
C ALA A 243 16.18 -14.21 12.73
N GLY A 244 15.72 -15.42 13.09
CA GLY A 244 15.57 -16.53 12.16
C GLY A 244 14.44 -17.47 12.58
N TYR A 245 13.61 -17.88 11.61
CA TYR A 245 12.43 -18.73 11.79
C TYR A 245 12.47 -19.88 10.83
N ASN A 246 12.32 -21.12 11.32
CA ASN A 246 12.33 -22.31 10.50
C ASN A 246 10.92 -22.87 10.32
N TYR A 247 10.62 -23.30 9.09
CA TYR A 247 9.36 -23.88 8.67
C TYR A 247 9.62 -25.19 7.96
N THR A 248 8.93 -26.26 8.38
CA THR A 248 9.04 -27.60 7.79
C THR A 248 7.87 -27.84 6.85
N ASP A 249 8.13 -28.49 5.71
CA ASP A 249 7.13 -28.77 4.66
C ASP A 249 6.35 -27.51 4.24
N THR A 250 7.05 -26.40 4.15
CA THR A 250 6.49 -25.09 3.82
C THR A 250 7.43 -24.37 2.87
N PHE A 251 6.93 -23.93 1.72
CA PHE A 251 7.65 -23.11 0.77
C PHE A 251 7.17 -21.65 0.86
N ILE A 252 8.10 -20.72 1.05
CA ILE A 252 7.80 -19.26 1.15
C ILE A 252 8.42 -18.55 -0.08
N PRO A 253 7.70 -18.48 -1.20
CA PRO A 253 8.18 -17.83 -2.43
C PRO A 253 8.05 -16.31 -2.42
N TYR A 254 7.36 -15.76 -1.44
CA TYR A 254 7.08 -14.32 -1.36
C TYR A 254 7.34 -13.79 0.05
N ILE A 255 8.19 -12.78 0.16
CA ILE A 255 8.38 -11.97 1.35
C ILE A 255 8.53 -10.51 0.94
N HIS A 256 7.85 -9.61 1.63
CA HIS A 256 7.85 -8.19 1.30
C HIS A 256 7.73 -7.33 2.57
N PHE A 257 8.60 -6.31 2.68
CA PHE A 257 8.43 -5.26 3.69
C PHE A 257 7.33 -4.32 3.23
N ILE A 258 6.27 -4.22 4.01
CA ILE A 258 5.15 -3.29 3.79
C ILE A 258 5.56 -1.88 4.22
N ASN A 259 6.40 -1.79 5.23
CA ASN A 259 7.02 -0.58 5.75
C ASN A 259 8.27 -0.96 6.57
N ASP A 260 8.91 0.01 7.22
CA ASP A 260 10.14 -0.20 8.01
C ASP A 260 10.02 -1.22 9.14
N ASN A 261 8.81 -1.51 9.61
CA ASN A 261 8.57 -2.28 10.83
C ASN A 261 7.72 -3.54 10.61
N THR A 262 7.24 -3.76 9.39
CA THR A 262 6.31 -4.87 9.10
C THR A 262 6.69 -5.56 7.81
N ALA A 263 6.95 -6.86 7.89
CA ALA A 263 7.14 -7.72 6.73
C ALA A 263 6.00 -8.74 6.64
N PHE A 264 5.56 -9.03 5.42
CA PHE A 264 4.57 -10.04 5.10
C PHE A 264 5.21 -11.14 4.26
N ALA A 265 4.92 -12.39 4.59
CA ALA A 265 5.30 -13.54 3.79
C ALA A 265 4.06 -14.36 3.41
N ALA A 266 4.03 -14.79 2.15
CA ALA A 266 3.04 -15.74 1.66
C ALA A 266 3.75 -17.06 1.36
N ALA A 267 3.26 -18.12 1.96
CA ALA A 267 3.68 -19.50 1.75
C ALA A 267 2.60 -20.26 0.97
N ASP A 268 2.94 -21.47 0.59
CA ASP A 268 2.02 -22.42 -0.06
C ASP A 268 0.85 -22.84 0.83
N ASN A 269 1.00 -22.79 2.16
CA ASN A 269 0.02 -23.30 3.13
C ASN A 269 -0.30 -22.29 4.25
N GLN A 270 0.31 -21.12 4.26
CA GLN A 270 0.12 -20.13 5.33
C GLN A 270 0.56 -18.73 4.92
N VAL A 271 0.07 -17.73 5.65
CA VAL A 271 0.54 -16.35 5.59
C VAL A 271 1.11 -15.93 6.93
N ILE A 272 2.15 -15.13 6.91
CA ILE A 272 2.91 -14.76 8.10
C ILE A 272 3.15 -13.26 8.09
N LEU A 273 2.90 -12.61 9.23
CA LEU A 273 3.31 -11.23 9.49
C LEU A 273 4.44 -11.22 10.53
N TYR A 274 5.48 -10.49 10.22
CA TYR A 274 6.56 -10.17 11.13
C TYR A 274 6.53 -8.69 11.48
N LYS A 275 6.76 -8.36 12.75
CA LYS A 275 6.81 -6.97 13.23
C LYS A 275 8.05 -6.72 14.07
N GLY A 276 8.62 -5.54 13.89
CA GLY A 276 9.78 -5.04 14.62
C GLY A 276 10.71 -4.27 13.69
N GLY A 277 11.05 -3.04 14.06
CA GLY A 277 11.93 -2.18 13.27
C GLY A 277 13.43 -2.46 13.45
N GLU A 278 13.79 -3.32 14.41
CA GLU A 278 15.18 -3.70 14.70
C GLU A 278 15.36 -5.21 14.72
N VAL A 279 14.47 -5.93 15.37
CA VAL A 279 14.41 -7.39 15.46
C VAL A 279 12.98 -7.81 15.12
N PRO A 280 12.69 -8.18 13.87
CA PRO A 280 11.36 -8.62 13.49
C PRO A 280 10.97 -9.93 14.18
N GLU A 281 9.79 -9.94 14.82
CA GLU A 281 9.20 -11.11 15.46
C GLU A 281 7.94 -11.55 14.73
N THR A 282 7.60 -12.84 14.80
CA THR A 282 6.35 -13.36 14.24
C THR A 282 5.17 -12.77 15.01
N HIS A 283 4.41 -11.92 14.35
CA HIS A 283 3.22 -11.27 14.91
C HIS A 283 1.95 -12.10 14.67
N MET A 284 1.81 -12.64 13.46
CA MET A 284 0.66 -13.46 13.07
C MET A 284 1.14 -14.58 12.15
N LEU A 285 0.61 -15.78 12.37
CA LEU A 285 0.70 -16.92 11.48
C LEU A 285 -0.71 -17.45 11.28
N ARG A 286 -1.17 -17.53 10.04
CA ARG A 286 -2.49 -18.03 9.68
C ARG A 286 -2.35 -19.10 8.62
N LEU A 287 -2.82 -20.30 8.91
CA LEU A 287 -2.94 -21.36 7.92
C LEU A 287 -3.99 -21.00 6.88
N ILE A 288 -3.76 -21.37 5.65
CA ILE A 288 -4.66 -21.19 4.51
C ILE A 288 -4.86 -22.55 3.82
N ASP A 289 -6.13 -22.83 3.46
CA ASP A 289 -6.50 -24.05 2.74
C ASP A 289 -6.75 -23.75 1.25
N GLU A 290 -6.71 -22.48 0.85
CA GLU A 290 -6.96 -22.01 -0.51
C GLU A 290 -5.67 -21.54 -1.16
N GLU A 291 -5.50 -21.80 -2.45
CA GLU A 291 -4.33 -21.35 -3.22
C GLU A 291 -4.38 -19.84 -3.48
N ILE A 292 -3.31 -19.13 -3.10
CA ILE A 292 -3.16 -17.71 -3.37
C ILE A 292 -2.81 -17.53 -4.85
N GLN A 293 -3.66 -16.83 -5.59
CA GLN A 293 -3.47 -16.54 -7.01
C GLN A 293 -2.61 -15.29 -7.25
N ALA A 294 -2.71 -14.29 -6.36
CA ALA A 294 -1.92 -13.07 -6.42
C ALA A 294 -1.84 -12.40 -5.04
N VAL A 295 -0.77 -11.65 -4.83
CA VAL A 295 -0.54 -10.83 -3.64
C VAL A 295 -0.35 -9.38 -4.07
N TYR A 296 -1.07 -8.47 -3.44
CA TYR A 296 -0.94 -7.02 -3.61
C TYR A 296 -0.72 -6.36 -2.26
N THR A 297 0.17 -5.40 -2.19
CA THR A 297 0.50 -4.72 -0.94
C THR A 297 0.47 -3.21 -1.11
N SER A 298 0.20 -2.53 -0.01
CA SER A 298 0.39 -1.09 0.16
C SER A 298 0.88 -0.83 1.58
N ASP A 299 1.21 0.40 1.92
CA ASP A 299 1.68 0.78 3.26
C ASP A 299 0.74 0.35 4.41
N LYS A 300 -0.54 0.10 4.12
CA LYS A 300 -1.59 -0.16 5.11
C LYS A 300 -2.30 -1.50 4.93
N TYR A 301 -2.27 -2.05 3.72
CA TYR A 301 -3.13 -3.18 3.35
C TYR A 301 -2.36 -4.28 2.62
N ILE A 302 -2.80 -5.49 2.85
CA ILE A 302 -2.38 -6.70 2.16
C ILE A 302 -3.61 -7.30 1.49
N GLY A 303 -3.59 -7.44 0.18
CA GLY A 303 -4.63 -8.08 -0.60
C GLY A 303 -4.19 -9.44 -1.08
N LEU A 304 -4.96 -10.46 -0.74
CA LEU A 304 -4.77 -11.82 -1.21
C LEU A 304 -5.90 -12.18 -2.16
N VAL A 305 -5.57 -12.60 -3.35
CA VAL A 305 -6.56 -13.04 -4.34
C VAL A 305 -6.63 -14.56 -4.34
N TYR A 306 -7.83 -15.07 -4.24
CA TYR A 306 -8.18 -16.49 -4.31
C TYR A 306 -9.15 -16.74 -5.45
N PHE A 307 -9.22 -17.97 -5.94
CA PHE A 307 -10.38 -18.38 -6.71
C PHE A 307 -11.64 -18.30 -5.84
N ASN A 308 -12.75 -17.86 -6.44
CA ASN A 308 -14.02 -17.83 -5.74
C ASN A 308 -14.83 -19.08 -6.13
N SER A 309 -15.37 -19.78 -5.13
CA SER A 309 -16.22 -20.94 -5.34
C SER A 309 -17.65 -20.57 -5.79
N ASP A 310 -18.03 -19.29 -5.71
CA ASP A 310 -19.34 -18.81 -6.17
C ASP A 310 -19.39 -18.72 -7.70
N LEU A 311 -20.51 -19.16 -8.26
CA LEU A 311 -20.72 -19.21 -9.71
C LEU A 311 -20.80 -17.83 -10.39
N GLU A 312 -21.02 -16.75 -9.61
CA GLU A 312 -21.18 -15.38 -10.12
C GLU A 312 -19.88 -14.58 -10.21
N SER A 313 -18.80 -15.06 -9.59
CA SER A 313 -17.53 -14.36 -9.54
C SER A 313 -16.37 -15.33 -9.66
N THR A 314 -15.35 -14.98 -10.46
CA THR A 314 -14.20 -15.86 -10.68
C THR A 314 -13.19 -15.80 -9.57
N TYR A 315 -13.03 -14.62 -8.94
CA TYR A 315 -12.04 -14.34 -7.92
C TYR A 315 -12.63 -13.68 -6.69
N ARG A 316 -11.90 -13.79 -5.59
CA ARG A 316 -12.18 -13.12 -4.32
C ARG A 316 -10.91 -12.44 -3.81
N LEU A 317 -11.01 -11.15 -3.53
CA LEU A 317 -9.95 -10.37 -2.88
C LEU A 317 -10.23 -10.31 -1.37
N SER A 318 -9.40 -10.96 -0.57
CA SER A 318 -9.36 -10.78 0.89
C SER A 318 -8.34 -9.68 1.22
N VAL A 319 -8.77 -8.65 1.92
CA VAL A 319 -7.93 -7.52 2.32
C VAL A 319 -7.73 -7.56 3.82
N MET A 320 -6.48 -7.58 4.23
CA MET A 320 -6.05 -7.49 5.62
C MET A 320 -5.33 -6.17 5.88
N ASP A 321 -5.41 -5.70 7.11
CA ASP A 321 -4.55 -4.62 7.58
C ASP A 321 -3.16 -5.13 8.00
N ILE A 322 -2.29 -4.20 8.39
CA ILE A 322 -0.95 -4.53 8.90
C ILE A 322 -0.95 -5.19 10.28
N GLN A 323 -2.13 -5.37 10.93
CA GLN A 323 -2.28 -6.17 12.15
C GLN A 323 -2.62 -7.62 11.82
N GLY A 324 -2.96 -7.92 10.56
CA GLY A 324 -3.40 -9.23 10.10
C GLY A 324 -4.90 -9.46 10.27
N GLU A 325 -5.68 -8.42 10.60
CA GLU A 325 -7.12 -8.50 10.69
C GLU A 325 -7.75 -8.37 9.30
N GLU A 326 -8.64 -9.28 8.93
CA GLU A 326 -9.37 -9.19 7.68
C GLU A 326 -10.39 -8.05 7.77
N ILE A 327 -10.23 -7.05 6.88
CA ILE A 327 -11.10 -5.87 6.82
C ILE A 327 -12.30 -6.13 5.93
N VAL A 328 -12.07 -6.76 4.78
CA VAL A 328 -13.10 -6.98 3.76
C VAL A 328 -12.73 -8.13 2.83
N SER A 329 -13.75 -8.80 2.34
CA SER A 329 -13.67 -9.80 1.28
C SER A 329 -14.58 -9.36 0.13
N ILE A 330 -14.00 -9.19 -1.07
CA ILE A 330 -14.67 -8.65 -2.24
C ILE A 330 -14.67 -9.71 -3.35
N PRO A 331 -15.83 -10.29 -3.70
CA PRO A 331 -15.95 -11.10 -4.90
C PRO A 331 -15.92 -10.21 -6.15
N PHE A 332 -15.19 -10.63 -7.17
CA PHE A 332 -15.10 -9.90 -8.43
C PHE A 332 -14.88 -10.85 -9.61
N GLU A 333 -15.21 -10.38 -10.81
CA GLU A 333 -15.10 -11.16 -12.03
C GLU A 333 -14.06 -10.53 -12.97
N LEU A 334 -13.02 -11.30 -13.31
CA LEU A 334 -12.06 -11.01 -14.37
C LEU A 334 -11.77 -12.29 -15.16
N GLN A 335 -11.32 -12.14 -16.41
CA GLN A 335 -10.95 -13.29 -17.25
C GLN A 335 -9.65 -13.94 -16.75
N SER A 336 -8.69 -13.13 -16.33
CA SER A 336 -7.40 -13.56 -15.78
C SER A 336 -6.95 -12.59 -14.71
N ILE A 337 -6.32 -13.11 -13.66
CA ILE A 337 -5.70 -12.31 -12.61
C ILE A 337 -4.32 -11.80 -13.03
N SER A 338 -3.64 -12.45 -13.98
CA SER A 338 -2.32 -12.03 -14.45
C SER A 338 -2.31 -10.65 -15.09
N ASP A 339 -3.47 -10.23 -15.63
CA ASP A 339 -3.64 -8.95 -16.32
C ASP A 339 -4.36 -7.91 -15.46
N ALA A 340 -4.59 -8.25 -14.19
CA ALA A 340 -5.28 -7.38 -13.24
C ALA A 340 -4.30 -6.46 -12.50
N GLY A 341 -4.73 -5.22 -12.29
CA GLY A 341 -4.15 -4.30 -11.32
C GLY A 341 -5.08 -4.13 -10.12
N ILE A 342 -4.53 -4.18 -8.92
CA ILE A 342 -5.25 -3.83 -7.69
C ILE A 342 -4.50 -2.69 -7.03
N ILE A 343 -5.21 -1.59 -6.79
CA ILE A 343 -4.67 -0.36 -6.20
C ILE A 343 -5.39 -0.11 -4.88
N PHE A 344 -4.62 0.05 -3.81
CA PHE A 344 -5.13 0.49 -2.52
C PHE A 344 -4.93 1.99 -2.37
N GLY A 345 -6.03 2.75 -2.32
CA GLY A 345 -6.04 4.13 -1.89
C GLY A 345 -6.29 4.27 -0.39
N GLU A 346 -6.50 5.49 0.11
CA GLU A 346 -6.78 5.72 1.53
C GLU A 346 -8.04 4.98 2.02
N ASP A 347 -9.16 5.13 1.29
CA ASP A 347 -10.47 4.57 1.60
C ASP A 347 -11.08 3.79 0.44
N VAL A 348 -10.30 3.50 -0.61
CA VAL A 348 -10.79 2.86 -1.83
C VAL A 348 -9.89 1.74 -2.28
N ILE A 349 -10.50 0.73 -2.90
CA ILE A 349 -9.84 -0.39 -3.55
C ILE A 349 -10.27 -0.35 -5.00
N THR A 350 -9.31 -0.23 -5.92
CA THR A 350 -9.57 -0.24 -7.35
C THR A 350 -9.06 -1.54 -7.95
N ILE A 351 -9.94 -2.29 -8.58
CA ILE A 351 -9.62 -3.52 -9.32
C ILE A 351 -9.84 -3.22 -10.79
N TYR A 352 -8.85 -3.44 -11.63
CA TYR A 352 -8.96 -3.18 -13.06
C TYR A 352 -8.17 -4.18 -13.88
N ASN A 353 -8.52 -4.27 -15.15
CA ASN A 353 -7.72 -4.88 -16.20
C ASN A 353 -7.74 -3.98 -17.45
N GLU A 354 -7.30 -4.47 -18.58
CA GLU A 354 -7.29 -3.70 -19.84
C GLU A 354 -8.67 -3.18 -20.26
N GLN A 355 -9.76 -3.85 -19.86
CA GLN A 355 -11.11 -3.61 -20.41
C GLN A 355 -12.07 -3.00 -19.41
N LYS A 356 -11.93 -3.28 -18.11
CA LYS A 356 -12.87 -2.82 -17.08
C LYS A 356 -12.21 -2.38 -15.78
N CYS A 357 -12.94 -1.56 -15.04
CA CYS A 357 -12.54 -1.08 -13.73
C CYS A 357 -13.72 -1.21 -12.76
N MET A 358 -13.41 -1.64 -11.56
CA MET A 358 -14.33 -1.68 -10.41
C MET A 358 -13.66 -0.95 -9.25
N VAL A 359 -14.38 -0.03 -8.65
CA VAL A 359 -13.91 0.74 -7.48
C VAL A 359 -14.81 0.44 -6.31
N TYR A 360 -14.23 0.00 -5.22
CA TYR A 360 -14.91 -0.29 -3.97
C TYR A 360 -14.41 0.67 -2.88
N ASN A 361 -15.23 0.95 -1.90
CA ASN A 361 -14.70 1.50 -0.66
C ASN A 361 -14.06 0.39 0.18
N ILE A 362 -13.29 0.79 1.22
CA ILE A 362 -12.61 -0.16 2.11
C ILE A 362 -13.57 -1.09 2.88
N SER A 363 -14.86 -0.79 2.92
CA SER A 363 -15.89 -1.68 3.50
C SER A 363 -16.50 -2.66 2.48
N GLY A 364 -15.95 -2.75 1.25
CA GLY A 364 -16.40 -3.66 0.19
C GLY A 364 -17.63 -3.20 -0.59
N ARG A 365 -18.12 -1.97 -0.39
CA ARG A 365 -19.24 -1.44 -1.17
C ARG A 365 -18.75 -0.92 -2.52
N LEU A 366 -19.37 -1.40 -3.59
CA LEU A 366 -19.12 -0.93 -4.94
C LEU A 366 -19.45 0.57 -5.06
N LYS A 367 -18.49 1.35 -5.58
CA LYS A 367 -18.57 2.79 -5.85
C LYS A 367 -18.69 3.10 -7.33
N TYR A 368 -18.06 2.27 -8.15
CA TYR A 368 -18.07 2.40 -9.61
C TYR A 368 -17.80 1.03 -10.25
N SER A 369 -18.46 0.76 -11.35
CA SER A 369 -18.12 -0.32 -12.26
C SER A 369 -18.36 0.14 -13.69
N GLY A 370 -17.36 -0.01 -14.53
CA GLY A 370 -17.45 0.41 -15.94
C GLY A 370 -16.39 -0.26 -16.80
N THR A 371 -16.60 -0.16 -18.11
CA THR A 371 -15.67 -0.62 -19.13
C THR A 371 -14.93 0.56 -19.74
N PHE A 372 -13.70 0.34 -20.15
CA PHE A 372 -12.91 1.33 -20.86
C PHE A 372 -13.26 1.30 -22.35
N GLU A 373 -13.21 2.46 -23.00
CA GLU A 373 -13.39 2.57 -24.45
C GLU A 373 -12.17 2.05 -25.22
N LYS A 374 -10.97 2.14 -24.60
CA LYS A 374 -9.70 1.67 -25.14
C LYS A 374 -9.03 0.75 -24.12
N ALA A 375 -8.21 -0.19 -24.58
CA ALA A 375 -7.42 -1.05 -23.69
C ALA A 375 -6.48 -0.22 -22.83
N VAL A 376 -6.61 -0.34 -21.49
CA VAL A 376 -5.79 0.37 -20.50
C VAL A 376 -4.63 -0.51 -20.10
N ARG A 377 -3.40 -0.05 -20.31
CA ARG A 377 -2.17 -0.76 -19.90
C ARG A 377 -1.89 -0.63 -18.42
N THR A 378 -2.10 0.58 -17.89
CA THR A 378 -1.98 0.83 -16.45
C THR A 378 -2.88 1.98 -16.01
N MET A 379 -3.30 1.91 -14.75
CA MET A 379 -4.13 2.91 -14.09
C MET A 379 -3.38 3.43 -12.87
N ILE A 380 -3.19 4.74 -12.79
CA ILE A 380 -2.35 5.38 -11.77
C ILE A 380 -3.24 6.32 -10.95
N PRO A 381 -3.35 6.15 -9.62
CA PRO A 381 -4.06 7.10 -8.80
C PRO A 381 -3.29 8.43 -8.74
N VAL A 382 -4.02 9.54 -8.85
CA VAL A 382 -3.45 10.88 -8.67
C VAL A 382 -4.13 11.59 -7.50
N SER A 383 -3.53 12.68 -7.05
CA SER A 383 -4.06 13.44 -5.92
C SER A 383 -5.53 13.84 -6.12
N GLY A 384 -6.36 13.49 -5.14
CA GLY A 384 -7.82 13.62 -5.19
C GLY A 384 -8.49 12.24 -5.15
N GLN A 385 -9.61 12.14 -4.44
CA GLN A 385 -10.38 10.89 -4.43
C GLN A 385 -10.98 10.66 -5.83
N PHE A 386 -10.89 9.41 -6.31
CA PHE A 386 -11.52 8.97 -7.57
C PHE A 386 -11.00 9.64 -8.84
N ARG A 387 -9.76 10.12 -8.84
CA ARG A 387 -9.08 10.64 -10.03
C ARG A 387 -7.89 9.74 -10.40
N TYR A 388 -7.77 9.44 -11.70
CA TYR A 388 -6.78 8.49 -12.20
C TYR A 388 -6.15 8.99 -13.50
N VAL A 389 -4.92 8.56 -13.75
CA VAL A 389 -4.30 8.60 -15.07
C VAL A 389 -4.45 7.22 -15.68
N LEU A 390 -5.10 7.12 -16.82
CA LEU A 390 -5.19 5.92 -17.65
C LEU A 390 -4.12 6.00 -18.73
N VAL A 391 -3.29 4.99 -18.80
CA VAL A 391 -2.28 4.86 -19.85
C VAL A 391 -2.74 3.81 -20.84
N THR A 392 -2.96 4.23 -22.09
CA THR A 392 -3.33 3.35 -23.21
C THR A 392 -2.14 3.22 -24.19
N ALA A 393 -2.32 2.51 -25.28
CA ALA A 393 -1.29 2.40 -26.31
C ALA A 393 -0.99 3.76 -26.97
N ASP A 394 -2.01 4.60 -27.16
CA ASP A 394 -1.99 5.82 -27.97
C ASP A 394 -2.25 7.11 -27.17
N SER A 395 -2.58 7.04 -25.89
CA SER A 395 -2.88 8.22 -25.07
C SER A 395 -2.54 8.05 -23.60
N ILE A 396 -2.44 9.19 -22.92
CA ILE A 396 -2.45 9.34 -21.45
C ILE A 396 -3.66 10.20 -21.14
N ASP A 397 -4.63 9.60 -20.45
CA ASP A 397 -5.91 10.22 -20.16
C ASP A 397 -6.08 10.47 -18.66
N VAL A 398 -6.32 11.71 -18.27
CA VAL A 398 -6.70 12.02 -16.88
C VAL A 398 -8.21 11.93 -16.80
N VAL A 399 -8.69 11.10 -15.87
CA VAL A 399 -10.12 10.82 -15.68
C VAL A 399 -10.54 11.02 -14.24
N GLU A 400 -11.83 11.28 -14.04
CA GLU A 400 -12.47 11.44 -12.74
C GLU A 400 -13.82 10.73 -12.72
N LEU A 401 -14.14 10.04 -11.64
CA LEU A 401 -15.45 9.41 -11.45
C LEU A 401 -16.48 10.46 -11.03
N LYS A 402 -17.67 10.44 -11.67
CA LYS A 402 -18.80 11.35 -11.42
C LYS A 402 -20.12 10.64 -11.25
#